data_b6ac23d30537b83b2a62c3107e8492b3
#
_entry.id   b6ac23d30537b83b2a62c3107e8492b3
#
_cell.length_a   1.000
_cell.length_b   1.000
_cell.length_c   1.000
_cell.angle_alpha   90.00
_cell.angle_beta   90.00
_cell.angle_gamma   90.00
#
_symmetry.space_group_name_H-M   'P 1'
#
loop_
_entity.id
_entity.type
_entity.pdbx_description
1 polymer ?
#
loop_
_entity_poly.entity_id
_entity_poly.type
_entity_poly.pdbx_seq_one_letter_code
_entity_poly.pdbx_strand_id
1 'polypeptide(L)'
;VYVQAQLTENRERLLAEQAFRLEALLNPGLLALAAAHRKILLRGVDKFFRVLGSPQPEADAKVLTGMILQMEYQGLLDGVENLNLDDMRAVLRRYLRLVMGL
;
A
#
# COMPACT_ATOMS: atom_id res chain seq x y z
N VAL A 1 -9.91 -5.20 0.63
CA VAL A 1 -10.65 -4.88 -0.59
C VAL A 1 -9.75 -4.25 -1.65
N TYR A 2 -9.06 -3.14 -1.33
CA TYR A 2 -8.15 -2.49 -2.28
C TYR A 2 -7.01 -3.43 -2.72
N VAL A 3 -6.30 -4.02 -1.76
CA VAL A 3 -5.19 -4.93 -2.05
C VAL A 3 -5.67 -6.16 -2.82
N GLN A 4 -6.83 -6.70 -2.45
CA GLN A 4 -7.43 -7.82 -3.17
C GLN A 4 -7.70 -7.46 -4.62
N ALA A 5 -8.33 -6.31 -4.88
CA ALA A 5 -8.62 -5.86 -6.24
C ALA A 5 -7.34 -5.69 -7.07
N GLN A 6 -6.27 -5.13 -6.48
CA GLN A 6 -4.99 -4.98 -7.16
C GLN A 6 -4.37 -6.33 -7.52
N LEU A 7 -4.46 -7.33 -6.64
CA LEU A 7 -3.86 -8.64 -6.87
C LEU A 7 -4.67 -9.52 -7.82
N THR A 8 -6.01 -9.39 -7.86
CA THR A 8 -6.87 -10.24 -8.67
C THR A 8 -7.28 -9.61 -10.00
N GLU A 9 -7.67 -8.34 -9.98
CA GLU A 9 -8.23 -7.65 -11.15
C GLU A 9 -7.18 -6.86 -11.94
N ASN A 10 -6.16 -6.33 -11.25
CA ASN A 10 -5.14 -5.47 -11.84
C ASN A 10 -3.73 -6.06 -11.71
N ARG A 11 -3.61 -7.38 -11.72
CA ARG A 11 -2.34 -8.07 -11.47
C ARG A 11 -1.22 -7.65 -12.42
N GLU A 12 -1.53 -7.56 -13.73
CA GLU A 12 -0.54 -7.17 -14.73
C GLU A 12 -0.03 -5.75 -14.49
N ARG A 13 -0.94 -4.84 -14.16
CA ARG A 13 -0.61 -3.46 -13.82
C ARG A 13 0.27 -3.40 -12.57
N LEU A 14 -0.06 -4.19 -11.55
CA LEU A 14 0.70 -4.25 -10.31
C LEU A 14 2.10 -4.79 -10.54
N LEU A 15 2.23 -5.83 -11.36
CA LEU A 15 3.54 -6.37 -11.75
C LEU A 15 4.38 -5.32 -12.47
N ALA A 16 3.78 -4.56 -13.39
CA ALA A 16 4.47 -3.48 -14.08
C ALA A 16 4.92 -2.38 -13.12
N GLU A 17 4.10 -2.02 -12.14
CA GLU A 17 4.46 -1.05 -11.10
C GLU A 17 5.63 -1.53 -10.25
N GLN A 18 5.66 -2.81 -9.88
CA GLN A 18 6.78 -3.39 -9.12
C GLN A 18 8.06 -3.42 -9.95
N ALA A 19 7.97 -3.78 -11.21
CA ALA A 19 9.11 -3.76 -12.13
C ALA A 19 9.66 -2.34 -12.30
N PHE A 20 8.79 -1.34 -12.42
CA PHE A 20 9.17 0.06 -12.49
C PHE A 20 9.91 0.51 -11.23
N ARG A 21 9.44 0.13 -10.04
CA ARG A 21 10.10 0.49 -8.79
C ARG A 21 11.51 -0.10 -8.69
N LEU A 22 11.69 -1.36 -9.12
CA LEU A 22 13.00 -2.00 -9.14
C LEU A 22 13.93 -1.30 -10.12
N GLU A 23 13.44 -0.97 -11.32
CA GLU A 23 14.23 -0.24 -12.31
C GLU A 23 14.60 1.16 -11.81
N ALA A 24 13.72 1.82 -11.08
CA ALA A 24 13.97 3.14 -10.51
C ALA A 24 15.13 3.13 -9.51
N LEU A 25 15.36 2.02 -8.80
CA LEU A 25 16.50 1.88 -7.90
C LEU A 25 17.85 1.88 -8.65
N LEU A 26 17.84 1.40 -9.90
CA LEU A 26 19.03 1.31 -10.75
C LEU A 26 19.18 2.50 -11.68
N ASN A 27 18.13 3.26 -11.91
CA ASN A 27 18.11 4.37 -12.86
C ASN A 27 17.65 5.66 -12.15
N PRO A 28 18.58 6.59 -11.86
CA PRO A 28 18.21 7.84 -11.15
C PRO A 28 17.16 8.68 -11.87
N GLY A 29 17.05 8.59 -13.20
CA GLY A 29 16.03 9.31 -13.95
C GLY A 29 14.61 8.87 -13.66
N LEU A 30 14.42 7.63 -13.19
CA LEU A 30 13.12 7.08 -12.83
C LEU A 30 12.76 7.32 -11.36
N LEU A 31 13.73 7.64 -10.50
CA LEU A 31 13.48 7.87 -9.07
C LEU A 31 12.49 9.02 -8.83
N ALA A 32 12.60 10.10 -9.61
CA ALA A 32 11.70 11.23 -9.47
C ALA A 32 10.24 10.86 -9.78
N LEU A 33 10.01 10.01 -10.81
CA LEU A 33 8.69 9.52 -11.16
C LEU A 33 8.13 8.59 -10.10
N ALA A 34 8.97 7.70 -9.57
CA ALA A 34 8.58 6.80 -8.48
C ALA A 34 8.21 7.59 -7.22
N ALA A 35 8.97 8.62 -6.88
CA ALA A 35 8.69 9.49 -5.74
C ALA A 35 7.39 10.27 -5.94
N ALA A 36 7.11 10.75 -7.15
CA ALA A 36 5.87 11.47 -7.47
C ALA A 36 4.65 10.55 -7.29
N HIS A 37 4.73 9.31 -7.77
CA HIS A 37 3.66 8.32 -7.62
C HIS A 37 3.40 8.01 -6.14
N ARG A 38 4.45 7.82 -5.37
CA ARG A 38 4.35 7.58 -3.93
C ARG A 38 3.68 8.75 -3.20
N LYS A 39 4.00 9.98 -3.57
CA LYS A 39 3.37 11.17 -2.98
C LYS A 39 1.87 11.21 -3.24
N ILE A 40 1.42 10.83 -4.43
CA ILE A 40 -0.01 10.79 -4.76
C ILE A 40 -0.72 9.79 -3.84
N LEU A 41 -0.17 8.59 -3.68
CA LEU A 41 -0.74 7.58 -2.79
C LEU A 41 -0.77 8.07 -1.34
N LEU A 42 0.33 8.65 -0.86
CA LEU A 42 0.40 9.19 0.51
C LEU A 42 -0.63 10.27 0.77
N ARG A 43 -0.89 11.17 -0.20
CA ARG A 43 -1.90 12.22 -0.06
C ARG A 43 -3.30 11.64 0.12
N GLY A 44 -3.64 10.61 -0.64
CA GLY A 44 -4.94 9.95 -0.51
C GLY A 44 -5.13 9.31 0.86
N VAL A 45 -4.10 8.63 1.35
CA VAL A 45 -4.14 7.96 2.66
C VAL A 45 -4.12 8.99 3.80
N ASP A 46 -3.33 10.06 3.66
CA ASP A 46 -3.32 11.16 4.64
C ASP A 46 -4.70 11.79 4.79
N LYS A 47 -5.36 12.07 3.68
CA LYS A 47 -6.72 12.63 3.68
C LYS A 47 -7.70 11.69 4.38
N PHE A 48 -7.59 10.39 4.16
CA PHE A 48 -8.39 9.38 4.84
C PHE A 48 -8.24 9.46 6.36
N PHE A 49 -7.01 9.54 6.86
CA PHE A 49 -6.77 9.64 8.30
C PHE A 49 -7.22 10.98 8.89
N ARG A 50 -7.16 12.06 8.13
CA ARG A 50 -7.69 13.35 8.58
C ARG A 50 -9.20 13.30 8.75
N VAL A 51 -9.90 12.66 7.82
CA VAL A 51 -11.35 12.46 7.90
C VAL A 51 -11.71 11.60 9.11
N LEU A 52 -10.89 10.59 9.44
CA LEU A 52 -11.09 9.74 10.62
C LEU A 52 -10.77 10.44 11.95
N GLY A 53 -10.13 11.61 11.90
CA GLY A 53 -9.76 12.34 13.12
C GLY A 53 -8.49 11.84 13.78
N SER A 54 -7.57 11.21 13.04
CA SER A 54 -6.30 10.79 13.59
C SER A 54 -5.52 11.99 14.15
N PRO A 55 -4.90 11.86 15.34
CA PRO A 55 -4.06 12.93 15.90
C PRO A 55 -2.72 13.09 15.16
N GLN A 56 -2.29 12.09 14.40
CA GLN A 56 -1.06 12.11 13.61
C GLN A 56 -1.27 11.55 12.21
N PRO A 57 -2.05 12.24 11.37
CA PRO A 57 -2.45 11.68 10.07
C PRO A 57 -1.29 11.42 9.12
N GLU A 58 -0.24 12.26 9.13
CA GLU A 58 0.93 12.04 8.27
C GLU A 58 1.69 10.77 8.64
N ALA A 59 1.94 10.56 9.93
CA ALA A 59 2.64 9.37 10.40
C ALA A 59 1.83 8.11 10.11
N ASP A 60 0.53 8.14 10.39
CA ASP A 60 -0.36 7.01 10.14
C ASP A 60 -0.47 6.70 8.64
N ALA A 61 -0.50 7.73 7.80
CA ALA A 61 -0.52 7.55 6.35
C ALA A 61 0.73 6.83 5.85
N LYS A 62 1.90 7.18 6.36
CA LYS A 62 3.16 6.52 6.00
C LYS A 62 3.16 5.04 6.39
N VAL A 63 2.70 4.73 7.59
CA VAL A 63 2.64 3.34 8.08
C VAL A 63 1.66 2.53 7.24
N LEU A 64 0.43 3.03 7.04
CA LEU A 64 -0.57 2.28 6.28
C LEU A 64 -0.16 2.10 4.82
N THR A 65 0.42 3.13 4.19
CA THR A 65 0.94 3.02 2.83
C THR A 65 2.00 1.93 2.74
N GLY A 66 2.94 1.88 3.69
CA GLY A 66 3.94 0.83 3.74
C GLY A 66 3.34 -0.56 3.89
N MET A 67 2.32 -0.70 4.73
CA MET A 67 1.60 -1.98 4.91
C MET A 67 0.92 -2.43 3.62
N ILE A 68 0.24 -1.51 2.92
CA ILE A 68 -0.44 -1.82 1.65
C ILE A 68 0.59 -2.29 0.61
N LEU A 69 1.69 -1.56 0.46
CA LEU A 69 2.75 -1.91 -0.50
C LEU A 69 3.37 -3.26 -0.18
N GLN A 70 3.60 -3.56 1.10
CA GLN A 70 4.14 -4.86 1.52
C GLN A 70 3.16 -5.99 1.24
N MET A 71 1.86 -5.79 1.49
CA MET A 71 0.83 -6.79 1.20
C MET A 71 0.74 -7.08 -0.30
N GLU A 72 0.81 -6.05 -1.14
CA GLU A 72 0.81 -6.20 -2.60
C GLU A 72 2.02 -7.00 -3.06
N TYR A 73 3.21 -6.66 -2.58
CA TYR A 73 4.45 -7.36 -2.91
C TYR A 73 4.38 -8.83 -2.48
N GLN A 74 3.98 -9.09 -1.25
CA GLN A 74 3.88 -10.44 -0.72
C GLN A 74 2.84 -11.27 -1.48
N GLY A 75 1.70 -10.65 -1.83
CA GLY A 75 0.66 -11.30 -2.62
C GLY A 75 1.14 -11.70 -4.01
N LEU A 76 1.99 -10.89 -4.64
CA LEU A 76 2.59 -11.25 -5.93
C LEU A 76 3.56 -12.43 -5.81
N LEU A 77 4.33 -12.49 -4.71
CA LEU A 77 5.23 -13.62 -4.46
C LEU A 77 4.48 -14.92 -4.20
N ASP A 78 3.42 -14.86 -3.43
CA ASP A 78 2.68 -16.06 -2.99
C ASP A 78 1.72 -16.58 -4.06
N GLY A 79 1.28 -15.73 -4.99
CA GLY A 79 0.29 -16.06 -6.00
C GLY A 79 -1.14 -15.83 -5.52
N VAL A 80 -2.05 -15.58 -6.47
CA VAL A 80 -3.45 -15.24 -6.16
C VAL A 80 -4.16 -16.37 -5.42
N GLU A 81 -3.87 -17.61 -5.78
CA GLU A 81 -4.47 -18.80 -5.17
C GLU A 81 -4.07 -19.02 -3.71
N ASN A 82 -3.02 -18.36 -3.27
CA ASN A 82 -2.52 -18.45 -1.92
C ASN A 82 -2.81 -17.21 -1.07
N LEU A 83 -3.66 -16.30 -1.56
CA LEU A 83 -4.02 -15.09 -0.82
C LEU A 83 -4.82 -15.46 0.43
N ASN A 84 -4.36 -14.98 1.56
CA ASN A 84 -5.09 -15.09 2.82
C ASN A 84 -5.76 -13.75 3.14
N LEU A 85 -6.97 -13.58 2.61
CA LEU A 85 -7.73 -12.33 2.78
C LEU A 85 -8.13 -12.09 4.23
N ASP A 86 -8.42 -13.15 4.98
CA ASP A 86 -8.78 -13.02 6.39
C ASP A 86 -7.62 -12.50 7.22
N ASP A 87 -6.40 -12.97 6.94
CA ASP A 87 -5.20 -12.49 7.59
C ASP A 87 -4.94 -11.01 7.24
N MET A 88 -5.06 -10.66 5.97
CA MET A 88 -4.89 -9.26 5.52
C MET A 88 -5.88 -8.33 6.22
N ARG A 89 -7.14 -8.74 6.30
CA ARG A 89 -8.18 -7.97 7.00
C ARG A 89 -7.89 -7.85 8.49
N ALA A 90 -7.43 -8.93 9.11
CA ALA A 90 -7.10 -8.94 10.54
C ALA A 90 -5.96 -7.97 10.85
N VAL A 91 -4.91 -7.96 10.04
CA VAL A 91 -3.77 -7.05 10.21
C VAL A 91 -4.20 -5.60 10.06
N LEU A 92 -4.95 -5.26 9.00
CA LEU A 92 -5.43 -3.91 8.77
C LEU A 92 -6.39 -3.46 9.87
N ARG A 93 -7.29 -4.34 10.30
CA ARG A 93 -8.25 -4.05 11.38
C ARG A 93 -7.52 -3.77 12.69
N ARG A 94 -6.51 -4.57 13.02
CA ARG A 94 -5.69 -4.37 14.21
C ARG A 94 -5.01 -3.01 14.19
N TYR A 95 -4.40 -2.66 13.06
CA TYR A 95 -3.72 -1.38 12.90
C TYR A 95 -4.70 -0.20 13.07
N LEU A 96 -5.84 -0.26 12.39
CA LEU A 96 -6.84 0.80 12.47
C LEU A 96 -7.38 0.98 13.90
N ARG A 97 -7.58 -0.12 14.63
CA ARG A 97 -7.98 -0.05 16.04
C ARG A 97 -6.94 0.67 16.88
N LEU A 98 -5.66 0.37 16.67
CA LEU A 98 -4.58 1.03 17.40
C LEU A 98 -4.54 2.53 17.11
N VAL A 99 -4.71 2.92 15.86
CA VAL A 99 -4.74 4.32 15.44
C VAL A 99 -5.93 5.06 16.07
N MET A 100 -7.09 4.42 16.09
CA MET A 100 -8.33 5.02 16.60
C MET A 100 -8.44 4.95 18.13
N GLY A 101 -7.51 4.30 18.81
CA GLY A 101 -7.54 4.15 20.26
C GLY A 101 -8.58 3.15 20.76
N LEU A 102 -8.96 2.21 19.93
CA LEU A 102 -9.99 1.21 20.26
C LEU A 102 -9.40 -0.10 20.80
#